data_f859905b9c7b03271467fdc8fb128c45
#
_entry.id   f859905b9c7b03271467fdc8fb128c45
#
_cell.length_a   1.000
_cell.length_b   1.000
_cell.length_c   1.000
_cell.angle_alpha   90.00
_cell.angle_beta   90.00
_cell.angle_gamma   90.00
#
_symmetry.space_group_name_H-M   'P 1'
#
loop_
_entity.id
_entity.type
_entity.pdbx_description
1 polymer ?
#
loop_
_entity_poly.entity_id
_entity_poly.type
_entity_poly.pdbx_seq_one_letter_code
_entity_poly.pdbx_strand_id
1 'polypeptide(L)'
;VTDQIAPPPAPTAPWVVVKFGGTSVSTRVRWKNIRRIAASHSARGRRVVIVVSALSGITDRLKAIAEARNEEARRAVRDEIVARHEAMLAELEVPRAVLDARLAELDRLIADPRRTRGDVGWQAEVYALGELMSSALGAAFLSSGDDALPTAWLDARDFLRAESLPNQNAWGRYLSASVVATPDAAVSQALAARGECFVTQGFIARNADGETVVLGRGGSDTSAGYFGALLKAELVEIWTDVPGMFSANPRQVPDARLLARLDYEEAQEIATTGAKVLHPRALSPLRRAGVPLVIKDTNRPDLAGTEIRAAAASAAPCVKAISSRKGVTLVSMETVGMWQQVGFLADVFGEFKRHGLSVDLIGSAETNVTVSLDPTENLVNSDVLSALAADLAKVCRVKVIAPCAAITLVGRGMRALLHRLPAVLAEFGALDVHLISQSSNNLNLTFVVDEALVDDLVPRLHALLIRADALRVEDGAIFGPSWRALAGENAMRRRDAWWRSRRDELIAI
;
A
#
# COMPACT_ATOMS: atom_id res chain seq x y z
N VAL A 1 24.99 -38.96 38.82
CA VAL A 1 23.85 -38.76 37.92
C VAL A 1 24.18 -37.57 37.07
N THR A 2 24.69 -37.81 35.86
CA THR A 2 24.98 -36.78 34.86
C THR A 2 23.67 -36.43 34.17
N ASP A 3 23.16 -35.23 34.44
CA ASP A 3 22.06 -34.63 33.65
C ASP A 3 22.52 -34.50 32.21
N GLN A 4 22.03 -35.38 31.34
CA GLN A 4 22.14 -35.20 29.91
C GLN A 4 21.23 -34.03 29.51
N ILE A 5 21.82 -32.87 29.33
CA ILE A 5 21.15 -31.72 28.67
C ILE A 5 20.79 -32.21 27.26
N ALA A 6 19.50 -32.35 27.00
CA ALA A 6 19.01 -32.67 25.68
C ALA A 6 19.60 -31.66 24.64
N PRO A 7 20.07 -32.10 23.49
CA PRO A 7 20.59 -31.19 22.48
C PRO A 7 19.50 -30.16 22.12
N PRO A 8 19.88 -28.90 21.88
CA PRO A 8 18.92 -27.90 21.45
C PRO A 8 18.20 -28.40 20.21
N PRO A 9 16.86 -28.16 20.11
CA PRO A 9 16.10 -28.57 18.95
C PRO A 9 16.76 -28.01 17.68
N ALA A 10 16.85 -28.83 16.62
CA ALA A 10 17.41 -28.41 15.36
C ALA A 10 16.77 -27.09 14.91
N PRO A 11 17.55 -26.15 14.36
CA PRO A 11 16.99 -24.87 13.93
C PRO A 11 15.85 -25.11 12.96
N THR A 12 14.65 -24.67 13.33
CA THR A 12 13.48 -24.79 12.46
C THR A 12 13.71 -23.97 11.18
N ALA A 13 13.41 -24.56 10.02
CA ALA A 13 13.55 -23.85 8.73
C ALA A 13 12.87 -22.46 8.81
N PRO A 14 13.56 -21.41 8.35
CA PRO A 14 13.05 -20.05 8.45
C PRO A 14 11.82 -19.82 7.56
N TRP A 15 10.93 -18.94 7.98
CA TRP A 15 9.76 -18.52 7.21
C TRP A 15 10.10 -17.43 6.22
N VAL A 16 9.53 -17.51 5.02
CA VAL A 16 9.46 -16.42 4.04
C VAL A 16 7.99 -16.16 3.70
N VAL A 17 7.58 -14.92 3.70
CA VAL A 17 6.25 -14.52 3.27
C VAL A 17 6.36 -13.85 1.90
N VAL A 18 5.65 -14.36 0.91
CA VAL A 18 5.64 -13.81 -0.45
C VAL A 18 4.22 -13.34 -0.81
N LYS A 19 4.06 -12.09 -1.19
CA LYS A 19 2.75 -11.52 -1.52
C LYS A 19 2.63 -11.22 -3.00
N PHE A 20 1.49 -11.57 -3.58
CA PHE A 20 1.16 -11.29 -4.98
C PHE A 20 -0.14 -10.50 -5.10
N GLY A 21 -0.10 -9.39 -5.86
CA GLY A 21 -1.24 -8.54 -6.15
C GLY A 21 -2.23 -9.15 -7.14
N GLY A 22 -3.40 -8.56 -7.29
CA GLY A 22 -4.48 -9.06 -8.15
C GLY A 22 -4.06 -9.31 -9.59
N THR A 23 -3.25 -8.42 -10.17
CA THR A 23 -2.71 -8.64 -11.52
C THR A 23 -1.80 -9.86 -11.60
N SER A 24 -1.05 -10.15 -10.53
CA SER A 24 -0.12 -11.28 -10.48
C SER A 24 -0.80 -12.65 -10.29
N VAL A 25 -2.08 -12.68 -9.91
CA VAL A 25 -2.86 -13.92 -9.73
C VAL A 25 -3.92 -14.14 -10.82
N SER A 26 -3.95 -13.30 -11.86
CA SER A 26 -5.05 -13.26 -12.84
C SER A 26 -4.82 -14.06 -14.12
N THR A 27 -3.69 -14.78 -14.25
CA THR A 27 -3.40 -15.65 -15.41
C THR A 27 -2.57 -16.88 -15.03
N ARG A 28 -2.68 -17.97 -15.81
CA ARG A 28 -1.89 -19.19 -15.62
C ARG A 28 -0.39 -18.93 -15.67
N VAL A 29 0.08 -18.11 -16.60
CA VAL A 29 1.51 -17.78 -16.73
C VAL A 29 2.05 -17.18 -15.44
N ARG A 30 1.27 -16.31 -14.81
CA ARG A 30 1.66 -15.66 -13.53
C ARG A 30 1.63 -16.65 -12.37
N TRP A 31 0.66 -17.56 -12.32
CA TRP A 31 0.63 -18.63 -11.32
C TRP A 31 1.81 -19.60 -11.47
N LYS A 32 2.27 -19.89 -12.70
CA LYS A 32 3.53 -20.61 -12.93
C LYS A 32 4.74 -19.86 -12.36
N ASN A 33 4.79 -18.53 -12.51
CA ASN A 33 5.84 -17.71 -11.89
C ASN A 33 5.76 -17.77 -10.34
N ILE A 34 4.56 -17.70 -9.76
CA ILE A 34 4.36 -17.86 -8.31
C ILE A 34 4.91 -19.20 -7.84
N ARG A 35 4.57 -20.29 -8.53
CA ARG A 35 5.09 -21.65 -8.25
C ARG A 35 6.62 -21.67 -8.27
N ARG A 36 7.24 -21.13 -9.32
CA ARG A 36 8.71 -21.08 -9.46
C ARG A 36 9.37 -20.28 -8.32
N ILE A 37 8.79 -19.15 -7.94
CA ILE A 37 9.29 -18.32 -6.85
C ILE A 37 9.19 -19.08 -5.52
N ALA A 38 8.03 -19.65 -5.20
CA ALA A 38 7.84 -20.42 -3.98
C ALA A 38 8.76 -21.64 -3.92
N ALA A 39 8.85 -22.40 -5.02
CA ALA A 39 9.75 -23.54 -5.12
C ALA A 39 11.23 -23.15 -4.95
N SER A 40 11.64 -21.98 -5.42
CA SER A 40 13.01 -21.48 -5.23
C SER A 40 13.35 -21.19 -3.76
N HIS A 41 12.37 -20.77 -2.96
CA HIS A 41 12.54 -20.61 -1.51
C HIS A 41 12.58 -21.97 -0.81
N SER A 42 11.67 -22.88 -1.14
CA SER A 42 11.65 -24.24 -0.59
C SER A 42 12.96 -24.98 -0.88
N ALA A 43 13.52 -24.86 -2.10
CA ALA A 43 14.82 -25.43 -2.45
C ALA A 43 16.01 -24.88 -1.64
N ARG A 44 15.83 -23.71 -1.01
CA ARG A 44 16.81 -23.11 -0.08
C ARG A 44 16.52 -23.47 1.39
N GLY A 45 15.65 -24.44 1.64
CA GLY A 45 15.29 -24.88 2.98
C GLY A 45 14.42 -23.90 3.75
N ARG A 46 13.61 -23.08 3.07
CA ARG A 46 12.70 -22.09 3.68
C ARG A 46 11.26 -22.59 3.61
N ARG A 47 10.48 -22.29 4.65
CA ARG A 47 9.03 -22.44 4.63
C ARG A 47 8.39 -21.21 4.02
N VAL A 48 7.34 -21.41 3.22
CA VAL A 48 6.75 -20.32 2.41
C VAL A 48 5.29 -20.10 2.76
N VAL A 49 4.93 -18.84 3.04
CA VAL A 49 3.53 -18.39 3.09
C VAL A 49 3.27 -17.46 1.92
N ILE A 50 2.38 -17.87 1.02
CA ILE A 50 1.99 -17.13 -0.17
C ILE A 50 0.70 -16.36 0.16
N VAL A 51 0.77 -15.03 0.22
CA VAL A 51 -0.37 -14.14 0.45
C VAL A 51 -0.86 -13.63 -0.90
N VAL A 52 -2.13 -13.85 -1.21
CA VAL A 52 -2.72 -13.46 -2.50
C VAL A 52 -3.86 -12.48 -2.36
N SER A 53 -3.97 -11.57 -3.33
CA SER A 53 -5.14 -10.69 -3.51
C SER A 53 -6.24 -11.40 -4.31
N ALA A 54 -7.42 -10.80 -4.37
CA ALA A 54 -8.46 -11.17 -5.34
C ALA A 54 -7.93 -11.07 -6.78
N LEU A 55 -8.54 -11.76 -7.74
CA LEU A 55 -8.28 -11.56 -9.16
C LEU A 55 -8.57 -10.08 -9.53
N SER A 56 -7.79 -9.53 -10.46
CA SER A 56 -7.93 -8.13 -10.90
C SER A 56 -9.38 -7.79 -11.25
N GLY A 57 -9.89 -6.68 -10.69
CA GLY A 57 -11.23 -6.17 -10.90
C GLY A 57 -12.33 -6.86 -10.08
N ILE A 58 -12.05 -7.95 -9.36
CA ILE A 58 -13.07 -8.67 -8.57
C ILE A 58 -13.49 -7.90 -7.33
N THR A 59 -12.55 -7.26 -6.62
CA THR A 59 -12.88 -6.46 -5.44
C THR A 59 -13.84 -5.32 -5.78
N ASP A 60 -13.67 -4.67 -6.93
CA ASP A 60 -14.56 -3.59 -7.38
C ASP A 60 -15.97 -4.12 -7.74
N ARG A 61 -16.04 -5.31 -8.35
CA ARG A 61 -17.33 -5.98 -8.59
C ARG A 61 -18.04 -6.38 -7.30
N LEU A 62 -17.29 -6.85 -6.29
CA LEU A 62 -17.88 -7.15 -4.98
C LEU A 62 -18.39 -5.88 -4.27
N LYS A 63 -17.70 -4.74 -4.42
CA LYS A 63 -18.21 -3.45 -3.96
C LYS A 63 -19.46 -3.05 -4.73
N ALA A 64 -19.50 -3.22 -6.05
CA ALA A 64 -20.65 -2.93 -6.87
C ALA A 64 -21.89 -3.77 -6.46
N ILE A 65 -21.72 -5.02 -5.97
CA ILE A 65 -22.81 -5.80 -5.36
C ILE A 65 -23.35 -5.07 -4.12
N ALA A 66 -22.49 -4.53 -3.27
CA ALA A 66 -22.90 -3.83 -2.06
C ALA A 66 -23.63 -2.51 -2.36
N GLU A 67 -23.23 -1.82 -3.42
CA GLU A 67 -23.77 -0.52 -3.85
C GLU A 67 -25.02 -0.64 -4.77
N ALA A 68 -25.26 -1.82 -5.34
CA ALA A 68 -26.33 -2.03 -6.30
C ALA A 68 -27.72 -1.80 -5.68
N ARG A 69 -28.53 -0.97 -6.35
CA ARG A 69 -29.83 -0.52 -5.85
C ARG A 69 -30.94 -1.58 -5.97
N ASN A 70 -30.83 -2.51 -6.93
CA ASN A 70 -31.84 -3.54 -7.19
C ASN A 70 -31.21 -4.93 -7.35
N GLU A 71 -32.04 -5.95 -7.35
CA GLU A 71 -31.63 -7.35 -7.41
C GLU A 71 -31.05 -7.72 -8.78
N GLU A 72 -31.61 -7.18 -9.86
CA GLU A 72 -31.18 -7.45 -11.22
C GLU A 72 -29.71 -6.99 -11.43
N ALA A 73 -29.39 -5.77 -11.00
CA ALA A 73 -28.01 -5.26 -11.05
C ALA A 73 -27.05 -6.13 -10.23
N ARG A 74 -27.46 -6.59 -9.04
CA ARG A 74 -26.64 -7.49 -8.22
C ARG A 74 -26.41 -8.84 -8.90
N ARG A 75 -27.44 -9.42 -9.52
CA ARG A 75 -27.30 -10.68 -10.26
C ARG A 75 -26.39 -10.53 -11.47
N ALA A 76 -26.50 -9.44 -12.22
CA ALA A 76 -25.62 -9.16 -13.34
C ALA A 76 -24.15 -9.11 -12.91
N VAL A 77 -23.82 -8.36 -11.86
CA VAL A 77 -22.45 -8.30 -11.31
C VAL A 77 -22.00 -9.65 -10.76
N ARG A 78 -22.87 -10.38 -10.08
CA ARG A 78 -22.59 -11.75 -9.61
C ARG A 78 -22.22 -12.66 -10.78
N ASP A 79 -22.94 -12.60 -11.88
CA ASP A 79 -22.69 -13.45 -13.06
C ASP A 79 -21.35 -13.11 -13.72
N GLU A 80 -20.94 -11.83 -13.74
CA GLU A 80 -19.60 -11.43 -14.16
C GLU A 80 -18.49 -12.02 -13.25
N ILE A 81 -18.70 -12.00 -11.92
CA ILE A 81 -17.75 -12.60 -10.96
C ILE A 81 -17.61 -14.10 -11.21
N VAL A 82 -18.75 -14.80 -11.39
CA VAL A 82 -18.75 -16.24 -11.66
C VAL A 82 -18.05 -16.54 -12.98
N ALA A 83 -18.42 -15.86 -14.05
CA ALA A 83 -17.81 -16.05 -15.37
C ALA A 83 -16.30 -15.83 -15.35
N ARG A 84 -15.82 -14.81 -14.62
CA ARG A 84 -14.38 -14.52 -14.47
C ARG A 84 -13.64 -15.65 -13.75
N HIS A 85 -14.24 -16.23 -12.71
CA HIS A 85 -13.66 -17.34 -11.95
C HIS A 85 -13.75 -18.67 -12.72
N GLU A 86 -14.82 -18.93 -13.45
CA GLU A 86 -14.95 -20.11 -14.32
C GLU A 86 -13.92 -20.08 -15.46
N ALA A 87 -13.70 -18.92 -16.07
CA ALA A 87 -12.62 -18.75 -17.04
C ALA A 87 -11.24 -19.05 -16.43
N MET A 88 -11.01 -18.62 -15.18
CA MET A 88 -9.75 -18.89 -14.48
C MET A 88 -9.59 -20.38 -14.09
N LEU A 89 -10.67 -21.05 -13.67
CA LEU A 89 -10.68 -22.49 -13.43
C LEU A 89 -10.25 -23.25 -14.68
N ALA A 90 -10.86 -22.91 -15.83
CA ALA A 90 -10.53 -23.52 -17.12
C ALA A 90 -9.05 -23.26 -17.52
N GLU A 91 -8.57 -22.02 -17.38
CA GLU A 91 -7.18 -21.64 -17.69
C GLU A 91 -6.18 -22.36 -16.81
N LEU A 92 -6.49 -22.54 -15.52
CA LEU A 92 -5.64 -23.25 -14.55
C LEU A 92 -5.79 -24.78 -14.61
N GLU A 93 -6.79 -25.32 -15.32
CA GLU A 93 -7.13 -26.75 -15.33
C GLU A 93 -7.45 -27.27 -13.92
N VAL A 94 -8.18 -26.47 -13.12
CA VAL A 94 -8.58 -26.77 -11.75
C VAL A 94 -10.06 -27.14 -11.70
N PRO A 95 -10.47 -28.20 -10.97
CA PRO A 95 -11.86 -28.60 -10.87
C PRO A 95 -12.77 -27.50 -10.27
N ARG A 96 -13.98 -27.33 -10.83
CA ARG A 96 -14.96 -26.35 -10.36
C ARG A 96 -15.31 -26.49 -8.88
N ALA A 97 -15.30 -27.73 -8.38
CA ALA A 97 -15.58 -28.04 -6.97
C ALA A 97 -14.73 -27.24 -5.96
N VAL A 98 -13.56 -26.72 -6.38
CA VAL A 98 -12.70 -25.87 -5.54
C VAL A 98 -13.41 -24.56 -5.14
N LEU A 99 -14.35 -24.07 -5.96
CA LEU A 99 -15.06 -22.80 -5.71
C LEU A 99 -16.53 -22.99 -5.32
N ASP A 100 -17.11 -24.18 -5.38
CA ASP A 100 -18.54 -24.39 -5.15
C ASP A 100 -19.02 -23.81 -3.82
N ALA A 101 -18.28 -24.05 -2.73
CA ALA A 101 -18.63 -23.49 -1.42
C ALA A 101 -18.59 -21.96 -1.37
N ARG A 102 -17.65 -21.32 -2.10
CA ARG A 102 -17.51 -19.86 -2.12
C ARG A 102 -18.55 -19.19 -3.01
N LEU A 103 -18.90 -19.83 -4.10
CA LEU A 103 -19.97 -19.36 -4.97
C LEU A 103 -21.35 -19.48 -4.27
N ALA A 104 -21.59 -20.56 -3.55
CA ALA A 104 -22.80 -20.71 -2.72
C ALA A 104 -22.83 -19.66 -1.58
N GLU A 105 -21.68 -19.33 -0.98
CA GLU A 105 -21.58 -18.26 0.01
C GLU A 105 -21.90 -16.88 -0.59
N LEU A 106 -21.43 -16.59 -1.81
CA LEU A 106 -21.78 -15.37 -2.53
C LEU A 106 -23.29 -15.28 -2.76
N ASP A 107 -23.93 -16.35 -3.22
CA ASP A 107 -25.37 -16.39 -3.45
C ASP A 107 -26.17 -16.17 -2.15
N ARG A 108 -25.72 -16.78 -1.05
CA ARG A 108 -26.28 -16.57 0.29
C ARG A 108 -26.19 -15.11 0.74
N LEU A 109 -25.03 -14.50 0.58
CA LEU A 109 -24.81 -13.09 0.95
C LEU A 109 -25.63 -12.13 0.10
N ILE A 110 -25.79 -12.39 -1.19
CA ILE A 110 -26.66 -11.59 -2.06
C ILE A 110 -28.13 -11.65 -1.60
N ALA A 111 -28.58 -12.77 -1.08
CA ALA A 111 -29.93 -12.95 -0.55
C ALA A 111 -30.10 -12.43 0.89
N ASP A 112 -29.02 -12.08 1.60
CA ASP A 112 -29.04 -11.68 3.00
C ASP A 112 -29.78 -10.35 3.23
N PRO A 113 -30.75 -10.25 4.14
CA PRO A 113 -31.50 -9.03 4.42
C PRO A 113 -30.65 -7.90 5.02
N ARG A 114 -29.48 -8.18 5.61
CA ARG A 114 -28.54 -7.16 6.12
C ARG A 114 -28.09 -6.17 5.04
N ARG A 115 -28.06 -6.57 3.78
CA ARG A 115 -27.73 -5.73 2.62
C ARG A 115 -28.55 -4.44 2.54
N THR A 116 -29.84 -4.52 2.86
CA THR A 116 -30.77 -3.37 2.75
C THR A 116 -30.58 -2.33 3.83
N ARG A 117 -29.83 -2.67 4.88
CA ARG A 117 -29.54 -1.81 6.04
C ARG A 117 -28.19 -1.09 5.92
N GLY A 118 -27.42 -1.32 4.84
CA GLY A 118 -26.07 -0.78 4.71
C GLY A 118 -25.09 -1.34 5.76
N ASP A 119 -25.31 -2.60 6.17
CA ASP A 119 -24.53 -3.26 7.22
C ASP A 119 -23.07 -3.46 6.77
N VAL A 120 -22.14 -2.81 7.45
CA VAL A 120 -20.70 -2.84 7.11
C VAL A 120 -20.05 -4.20 7.42
N GLY A 121 -20.59 -4.99 8.35
CA GLY A 121 -20.16 -6.36 8.61
C GLY A 121 -20.49 -7.26 7.42
N TRP A 122 -21.72 -7.15 6.91
CA TRP A 122 -22.13 -7.83 5.67
C TRP A 122 -21.24 -7.41 4.47
N GLN A 123 -20.92 -6.11 4.34
CA GLN A 123 -20.01 -5.64 3.28
C GLN A 123 -18.61 -6.30 3.42
N ALA A 124 -18.10 -6.42 4.63
CA ALA A 124 -16.81 -7.08 4.87
C ALA A 124 -16.84 -8.57 4.45
N GLU A 125 -17.93 -9.29 4.75
CA GLU A 125 -18.13 -10.67 4.31
C GLU A 125 -18.13 -10.77 2.77
N VAL A 126 -18.88 -9.89 2.09
CA VAL A 126 -18.93 -9.86 0.61
C VAL A 126 -17.54 -9.57 0.03
N TYR A 127 -16.84 -8.55 0.54
CA TYR A 127 -15.54 -8.16 0.00
C TYR A 127 -14.49 -9.25 0.19
N ALA A 128 -14.56 -10.02 1.27
CA ALA A 128 -13.62 -11.10 1.57
C ALA A 128 -13.64 -12.25 0.55
N LEU A 129 -14.76 -12.44 -0.17
CA LEU A 129 -14.92 -13.55 -1.11
C LEU A 129 -13.89 -13.51 -2.24
N GLY A 130 -13.45 -12.34 -2.67
CA GLY A 130 -12.47 -12.22 -3.74
C GLY A 130 -11.16 -12.94 -3.42
N GLU A 131 -10.61 -12.70 -2.26
CA GLU A 131 -9.37 -13.32 -1.78
C GLU A 131 -9.58 -14.79 -1.39
N LEU A 132 -10.74 -15.12 -0.84
CA LEU A 132 -11.08 -16.51 -0.53
C LEU A 132 -11.13 -17.38 -1.79
N MET A 133 -11.73 -16.88 -2.88
CA MET A 133 -11.77 -17.58 -4.15
C MET A 133 -10.40 -17.68 -4.82
N SER A 134 -9.65 -16.57 -4.90
CA SER A 134 -8.33 -16.58 -5.57
C SER A 134 -7.32 -17.46 -4.84
N SER A 135 -7.33 -17.48 -3.50
CA SER A 135 -6.45 -18.32 -2.70
C SER A 135 -6.79 -19.83 -2.83
N ALA A 136 -8.07 -20.16 -2.93
CA ALA A 136 -8.50 -21.55 -3.17
C ALA A 136 -8.04 -22.05 -4.55
N LEU A 137 -8.22 -21.24 -5.61
CA LEU A 137 -7.69 -21.50 -6.94
C LEU A 137 -6.18 -21.73 -6.92
N GLY A 138 -5.46 -20.83 -6.23
CA GLY A 138 -4.00 -20.88 -6.12
C GLY A 138 -3.51 -22.14 -5.42
N ALA A 139 -4.08 -22.52 -4.30
CA ALA A 139 -3.69 -23.72 -3.57
C ALA A 139 -3.92 -24.99 -4.41
N ALA A 140 -5.05 -25.09 -5.10
CA ALA A 140 -5.37 -26.21 -5.98
C ALA A 140 -4.40 -26.30 -7.17
N PHE A 141 -4.12 -25.17 -7.84
CA PHE A 141 -3.20 -25.11 -8.97
C PHE A 141 -1.76 -25.44 -8.56
N LEU A 142 -1.25 -24.88 -7.46
CA LEU A 142 0.12 -25.13 -7.02
C LEU A 142 0.36 -26.59 -6.66
N SER A 143 -0.64 -27.28 -6.13
CA SER A 143 -0.58 -28.70 -5.75
C SER A 143 -0.88 -29.66 -6.90
N SER A 144 -1.12 -29.17 -8.13
CA SER A 144 -1.48 -29.98 -9.30
C SER A 144 -0.38 -30.00 -10.36
N GLY A 145 -0.42 -31.02 -11.26
CA GLY A 145 0.48 -31.16 -12.40
C GLY A 145 1.83 -31.80 -12.08
N ASP A 146 2.67 -31.97 -13.11
CA ASP A 146 3.97 -32.67 -13.00
C ASP A 146 5.01 -31.87 -12.19
N ASP A 147 4.86 -30.52 -12.14
CA ASP A 147 5.69 -29.61 -11.38
C ASP A 147 4.99 -29.15 -10.07
N ALA A 148 4.14 -30.02 -9.51
CA ALA A 148 3.37 -29.71 -8.30
C ALA A 148 4.27 -29.31 -7.13
N LEU A 149 3.88 -28.24 -6.45
CA LEU A 149 4.42 -27.82 -5.16
C LEU A 149 3.37 -28.14 -4.10
N PRO A 150 3.59 -29.12 -3.21
CA PRO A 150 2.64 -29.46 -2.16
C PRO A 150 2.32 -28.20 -1.31
N THR A 151 1.10 -27.70 -1.43
CA THR A 151 0.70 -26.42 -0.87
C THR A 151 -0.63 -26.57 -0.13
N ALA A 152 -0.66 -26.23 1.15
CA ALA A 152 -1.89 -26.22 1.94
C ALA A 152 -2.56 -24.84 1.90
N TRP A 153 -3.89 -24.84 1.85
CA TRP A 153 -4.69 -23.62 2.00
C TRP A 153 -4.87 -23.27 3.48
N LEU A 154 -4.69 -22.00 3.82
CA LEU A 154 -4.94 -21.45 5.16
C LEU A 154 -6.01 -20.35 5.09
N ASP A 155 -6.91 -20.33 6.07
CA ASP A 155 -7.79 -19.18 6.28
C ASP A 155 -7.04 -18.11 7.10
N ALA A 156 -6.81 -16.94 6.50
CA ALA A 156 -6.12 -15.84 7.17
C ALA A 156 -6.82 -15.40 8.46
N ARG A 157 -8.15 -15.56 8.54
CA ARG A 157 -8.97 -15.22 9.69
C ARG A 157 -8.69 -16.08 10.93
N ASP A 158 -8.02 -17.23 10.77
CA ASP A 158 -7.59 -18.06 11.90
C ASP A 158 -6.34 -17.50 12.59
N PHE A 159 -5.55 -16.69 11.88
CA PHE A 159 -4.26 -16.16 12.32
C PHE A 159 -4.27 -14.65 12.57
N LEU A 160 -4.99 -13.89 11.76
CA LEU A 160 -5.03 -12.44 11.84
C LEU A 160 -6.24 -11.98 12.68
N ARG A 161 -5.96 -11.45 13.88
CA ARG A 161 -6.96 -10.97 14.81
C ARG A 161 -6.99 -9.46 14.84
N ALA A 162 -8.15 -8.88 14.51
CA ALA A 162 -8.33 -7.44 14.52
C ALA A 162 -8.32 -6.88 15.94
N GLU A 163 -7.69 -5.71 16.10
CA GLU A 163 -7.71 -4.93 17.33
C GLU A 163 -9.07 -4.25 17.50
N SER A 164 -9.55 -4.22 18.74
CA SER A 164 -10.66 -3.35 19.14
C SER A 164 -10.10 -2.04 19.67
N LEU A 165 -10.16 -0.97 18.86
CA LEU A 165 -9.69 0.35 19.27
C LEU A 165 -10.81 1.17 19.90
N PRO A 166 -10.56 1.90 21.02
CA PRO A 166 -11.54 2.80 21.60
C PRO A 166 -12.04 3.83 20.58
N ASN A 167 -13.34 4.13 20.60
CA ASN A 167 -14.00 5.13 19.75
C ASN A 167 -13.92 4.88 18.23
N GLN A 168 -13.60 3.68 17.79
CA GLN A 168 -13.63 3.30 16.40
C GLN A 168 -15.08 3.16 15.92
N ASN A 169 -15.43 3.82 14.80
CA ASN A 169 -16.73 3.68 14.16
C ASN A 169 -16.87 2.32 13.48
N ALA A 170 -18.09 1.95 13.08
CA ALA A 170 -18.36 0.66 12.46
C ALA A 170 -17.55 0.45 11.16
N TRP A 171 -17.40 1.51 10.33
CA TRP A 171 -16.58 1.46 9.12
C TRP A 171 -15.12 1.08 9.44
N GLY A 172 -14.51 1.75 10.41
CA GLY A 172 -13.14 1.45 10.83
C GLY A 172 -12.99 0.04 11.39
N ARG A 173 -14.00 -0.46 12.12
CA ARG A 173 -13.98 -1.80 12.72
C ARG A 173 -14.08 -2.92 11.69
N TYR A 174 -14.89 -2.76 10.64
CA TYR A 174 -15.18 -3.82 9.69
C TYR A 174 -14.47 -3.64 8.34
N LEU A 175 -14.31 -2.40 7.85
CA LEU A 175 -13.82 -2.13 6.49
C LEU A 175 -12.41 -1.54 6.45
N SER A 176 -11.83 -1.18 7.60
CA SER A 176 -10.46 -0.69 7.72
C SER A 176 -9.81 -1.14 9.04
N ALA A 177 -9.96 -2.41 9.35
CA ALA A 177 -9.46 -3.00 10.59
C ALA A 177 -7.92 -2.98 10.67
N SER A 178 -7.41 -2.95 11.91
CA SER A 178 -5.99 -3.15 12.22
C SER A 178 -5.82 -4.46 12.98
N VAL A 179 -4.66 -5.09 12.85
CA VAL A 179 -4.34 -6.39 13.47
C VAL A 179 -3.17 -6.23 14.43
N VAL A 180 -3.24 -6.87 15.57
CA VAL A 180 -2.06 -7.07 16.42
C VAL A 180 -1.17 -8.13 15.77
N ALA A 181 0.02 -7.74 15.37
CA ALA A 181 0.99 -8.65 14.77
C ALA A 181 2.30 -8.56 15.56
N THR A 182 2.39 -9.40 16.58
CA THR A 182 3.62 -9.66 17.32
C THR A 182 4.12 -11.07 17.00
N PRO A 183 5.43 -11.33 17.06
CA PRO A 183 5.96 -12.68 16.87
C PRO A 183 5.30 -13.69 17.79
N ASP A 184 4.81 -14.80 17.25
CA ASP A 184 4.16 -15.88 17.97
C ASP A 184 4.81 -17.24 17.61
N ALA A 185 5.62 -17.75 18.54
CA ALA A 185 6.33 -18.99 18.34
C ALA A 185 5.39 -20.22 18.28
N ALA A 186 4.24 -20.17 18.98
CA ALA A 186 3.28 -21.27 18.98
C ALA A 186 2.59 -21.39 17.61
N VAL A 187 2.19 -20.27 17.01
CA VAL A 187 1.65 -20.21 15.66
C VAL A 187 2.70 -20.71 14.64
N SER A 188 3.94 -20.23 14.75
CA SER A 188 5.03 -20.67 13.88
C SER A 188 5.27 -22.17 13.94
N GLN A 189 5.28 -22.77 15.15
CA GLN A 189 5.45 -24.22 15.34
C GLN A 189 4.24 -25.01 14.84
N ALA A 190 3.02 -24.54 15.12
CA ALA A 190 1.80 -25.19 14.66
C ALA A 190 1.71 -25.23 13.13
N LEU A 191 2.08 -24.15 12.43
CA LEU A 191 2.14 -24.14 10.98
C LEU A 191 3.27 -25.04 10.46
N ALA A 192 4.45 -25.02 11.11
CA ALA A 192 5.57 -25.88 10.72
C ALA A 192 5.25 -27.38 10.80
N ALA A 193 4.37 -27.78 11.72
CA ALA A 193 3.90 -29.16 11.83
C ALA A 193 2.89 -29.55 10.74
N ARG A 194 2.24 -28.57 10.06
CA ARG A 194 1.22 -28.81 9.01
C ARG A 194 1.80 -28.89 7.60
N GLY A 195 3.01 -28.33 7.37
CA GLY A 195 3.64 -28.33 6.04
C GLY A 195 4.69 -27.24 5.89
N GLU A 196 5.19 -27.11 4.66
CA GLU A 196 6.27 -26.19 4.32
C GLU A 196 5.85 -25.06 3.39
N CYS A 197 4.74 -25.21 2.65
CA CYS A 197 4.22 -24.21 1.74
C CYS A 197 2.72 -24.03 1.95
N PHE A 198 2.30 -22.76 2.05
CA PHE A 198 0.91 -22.38 2.31
C PHE A 198 0.47 -21.25 1.39
N VAL A 199 -0.81 -21.29 0.96
CA VAL A 199 -1.49 -20.14 0.34
C VAL A 199 -2.55 -19.63 1.29
N THR A 200 -2.59 -18.31 1.48
CA THR A 200 -3.57 -17.62 2.32
C THR A 200 -4.05 -16.33 1.66
N GLN A 201 -5.13 -15.79 2.19
CA GLN A 201 -5.73 -14.55 1.73
C GLN A 201 -4.95 -13.33 2.25
N GLY A 202 -4.76 -12.34 1.41
CA GLY A 202 -4.54 -10.98 1.86
C GLY A 202 -5.86 -10.32 2.28
N PHE A 203 -5.81 -9.06 2.72
CA PHE A 203 -6.94 -8.17 2.90
C PHE A 203 -7.90 -8.52 4.04
N ILE A 204 -8.04 -9.77 4.46
CA ILE A 204 -9.05 -10.22 5.44
C ILE A 204 -8.44 -10.58 6.80
N ALA A 205 -9.23 -10.42 7.84
CA ALA A 205 -8.94 -10.82 9.21
C ALA A 205 -10.25 -11.19 9.94
N ARG A 206 -10.17 -11.51 11.24
CA ARG A 206 -11.33 -11.79 12.12
C ARG A 206 -11.28 -10.87 13.33
N ASN A 207 -12.43 -10.32 13.73
CA ASN A 207 -12.54 -9.57 14.99
C ASN A 207 -12.70 -10.50 16.21
N ALA A 208 -12.82 -9.92 17.39
CA ALA A 208 -12.97 -10.67 18.65
C ALA A 208 -14.29 -11.46 18.71
N ASP A 209 -15.33 -11.00 18.02
CA ASP A 209 -16.65 -11.63 17.97
C ASP A 209 -16.70 -12.79 16.95
N GLY A 210 -15.58 -13.07 16.28
CA GLY A 210 -15.49 -14.13 15.28
C GLY A 210 -15.95 -13.73 13.87
N GLU A 211 -16.28 -12.45 13.65
CA GLU A 211 -16.79 -11.94 12.39
C GLU A 211 -15.66 -11.57 11.42
N THR A 212 -15.93 -11.70 10.13
CA THR A 212 -15.00 -11.29 9.08
C THR A 212 -14.87 -9.78 9.03
N VAL A 213 -13.63 -9.29 8.95
CA VAL A 213 -13.30 -7.89 8.75
C VAL A 213 -12.28 -7.76 7.62
N VAL A 214 -12.23 -6.59 6.98
CA VAL A 214 -11.24 -6.30 5.94
C VAL A 214 -10.30 -5.17 6.36
N LEU A 215 -9.07 -5.20 5.85
CA LEU A 215 -7.99 -4.31 6.27
C LEU A 215 -7.96 -2.96 5.52
N GLY A 216 -8.94 -2.76 4.63
CA GLY A 216 -9.01 -1.54 3.83
C GLY A 216 -7.97 -1.49 2.71
N ARG A 217 -7.70 -0.29 2.19
CA ARG A 217 -6.76 -0.08 1.07
C ARG A 217 -5.38 -0.66 1.37
N GLY A 218 -4.77 -1.31 0.37
CA GLY A 218 -3.47 -1.98 0.54
C GLY A 218 -3.50 -3.17 1.50
N GLY A 219 -4.68 -3.72 1.78
CA GLY A 219 -4.89 -4.77 2.78
C GLY A 219 -4.06 -6.02 2.55
N SER A 220 -3.79 -6.41 1.30
CA SER A 220 -2.96 -7.60 1.02
C SER A 220 -1.48 -7.38 1.33
N ASP A 221 -0.93 -6.16 1.09
CA ASP A 221 0.42 -5.80 1.52
C ASP A 221 0.50 -5.80 3.04
N THR A 222 -0.53 -5.24 3.68
CA THR A 222 -0.66 -5.19 5.13
C THR A 222 -0.74 -6.59 5.74
N SER A 223 -1.50 -7.52 5.14
CA SER A 223 -1.54 -8.92 5.56
C SER A 223 -0.19 -9.61 5.48
N ALA A 224 0.58 -9.37 4.39
CA ALA A 224 1.93 -9.90 4.28
C ALA A 224 2.84 -9.37 5.39
N GLY A 225 2.72 -8.07 5.73
CA GLY A 225 3.40 -7.48 6.86
C GLY A 225 3.03 -8.12 8.20
N TYR A 226 1.74 -8.41 8.41
CA TYR A 226 1.26 -9.08 9.61
C TYR A 226 1.75 -10.53 9.71
N PHE A 227 1.64 -11.32 8.64
CA PHE A 227 2.19 -12.69 8.64
C PHE A 227 3.71 -12.69 8.82
N GLY A 228 4.43 -11.75 8.18
CA GLY A 228 5.86 -11.59 8.35
C GLY A 228 6.25 -11.34 9.81
N ALA A 229 5.53 -10.44 10.49
CA ALA A 229 5.77 -10.13 11.89
C ALA A 229 5.37 -11.31 12.80
N LEU A 230 4.19 -11.90 12.59
CA LEU A 230 3.63 -13.01 13.38
C LEU A 230 4.57 -14.23 13.38
N LEU A 231 5.07 -14.59 12.19
CA LEU A 231 5.98 -15.72 12.01
C LEU A 231 7.45 -15.37 12.29
N LYS A 232 7.76 -14.11 12.59
CA LYS A 232 9.12 -13.58 12.65
C LYS A 232 9.93 -14.06 11.44
N ALA A 233 9.37 -13.84 10.25
CA ALA A 233 9.94 -14.32 9.00
C ALA A 233 11.36 -13.80 8.79
N GLU A 234 12.19 -14.59 8.11
CA GLU A 234 13.52 -14.13 7.66
C GLU A 234 13.38 -12.98 6.67
N LEU A 235 12.31 -13.00 5.86
CA LEU A 235 12.08 -12.05 4.77
C LEU A 235 10.59 -12.00 4.41
N VAL A 236 10.12 -10.80 4.06
CA VAL A 236 8.85 -10.59 3.34
C VAL A 236 9.16 -10.08 1.95
N GLU A 237 8.56 -10.68 0.92
CA GLU A 237 8.66 -10.19 -0.46
C GLU A 237 7.30 -9.73 -0.97
N ILE A 238 7.23 -8.51 -1.48
CA ILE A 238 6.06 -7.99 -2.18
C ILE A 238 6.36 -7.99 -3.68
N TRP A 239 5.68 -8.87 -4.39
CA TRP A 239 5.78 -9.04 -5.82
C TRP A 239 4.69 -8.24 -6.52
N THR A 240 5.11 -7.30 -7.37
CA THR A 240 4.25 -6.37 -8.09
C THR A 240 4.67 -6.31 -9.56
N ASP A 241 4.14 -5.37 -10.34
CA ASP A 241 4.43 -5.17 -11.76
C ASP A 241 5.52 -4.10 -12.02
N VAL A 242 6.18 -3.66 -10.96
CA VAL A 242 7.32 -2.73 -11.01
C VAL A 242 8.51 -3.29 -10.23
N PRO A 243 9.75 -3.00 -10.63
CA PRO A 243 10.95 -3.60 -10.02
C PRO A 243 11.27 -3.12 -8.60
N GLY A 244 10.53 -2.17 -8.06
CA GLY A 244 10.74 -1.61 -6.74
C GLY A 244 10.34 -0.15 -6.65
N MET A 245 10.84 0.53 -5.62
CA MET A 245 10.65 1.97 -5.43
C MET A 245 11.69 2.75 -6.22
N PHE A 246 11.30 3.90 -6.78
CA PHE A 246 12.17 4.75 -7.58
C PHE A 246 12.40 6.11 -6.93
N SER A 247 13.49 6.76 -7.31
CA SER A 247 13.86 8.09 -6.84
C SER A 247 12.90 9.21 -7.29
N ALA A 248 12.06 8.95 -8.27
CA ALA A 248 10.90 9.74 -8.68
C ALA A 248 9.93 8.85 -9.47
N ASN A 249 8.74 9.35 -9.79
CA ASN A 249 7.83 8.64 -10.67
C ASN A 249 8.46 8.48 -12.08
N PRO A 250 8.73 7.24 -12.54
CA PRO A 250 9.39 7.01 -13.84
C PRO A 250 8.61 7.55 -15.04
N ARG A 251 7.32 7.83 -14.87
CA ARG A 251 6.49 8.45 -15.93
C ARG A 251 6.81 9.92 -16.12
N GLN A 252 7.16 10.63 -15.05
CA GLN A 252 7.55 12.03 -15.07
C GLN A 252 9.06 12.18 -15.31
N VAL A 253 9.85 11.27 -14.72
CA VAL A 253 11.32 11.29 -14.75
C VAL A 253 11.83 9.96 -15.30
N PRO A 254 12.05 9.80 -16.60
CA PRO A 254 12.59 8.57 -17.19
C PRO A 254 13.96 8.15 -16.63
N ASP A 255 14.74 9.11 -16.12
CA ASP A 255 16.05 8.89 -15.49
C ASP A 255 15.93 8.58 -13.99
N ALA A 256 14.71 8.44 -13.44
CA ALA A 256 14.48 8.00 -12.08
C ALA A 256 15.19 6.66 -11.82
N ARG A 257 15.90 6.56 -10.70
CA ARG A 257 16.72 5.41 -10.34
C ARG A 257 16.00 4.47 -9.39
N LEU A 258 16.17 3.18 -9.60
CA LEU A 258 15.69 2.18 -8.66
C LEU A 258 16.41 2.40 -7.32
N LEU A 259 15.66 2.49 -6.22
CA LEU A 259 16.21 2.57 -4.87
C LEU A 259 16.54 1.16 -4.41
N ALA A 260 17.83 0.81 -4.41
CA ALA A 260 18.27 -0.54 -4.05
C ALA A 260 18.04 -0.81 -2.54
N ARG A 261 18.22 0.22 -1.70
CA ARG A 261 18.06 0.14 -0.24
C ARG A 261 17.39 1.36 0.35
N LEU A 262 16.44 1.08 1.23
CA LEU A 262 15.76 2.08 2.07
C LEU A 262 15.71 1.57 3.51
N ASP A 263 15.61 2.48 4.47
CA ASP A 263 15.12 2.11 5.79
C ASP A 263 13.59 2.19 5.86
N TYR A 264 13.00 1.63 6.94
CA TYR A 264 11.53 1.59 7.08
C TYR A 264 10.89 2.98 7.11
N GLU A 265 11.56 3.97 7.70
CA GLU A 265 11.04 5.32 7.85
C GLU A 265 11.08 6.05 6.50
N GLU A 266 12.17 5.94 5.74
CA GLU A 266 12.30 6.47 4.38
C GLU A 266 11.27 5.85 3.43
N ALA A 267 11.12 4.51 3.48
CA ALA A 267 10.14 3.80 2.67
C ALA A 267 8.70 4.22 3.02
N GLN A 268 8.43 4.45 4.31
CA GLN A 268 7.13 4.94 4.76
C GLN A 268 6.86 6.36 4.23
N GLU A 269 7.83 7.27 4.31
CA GLU A 269 7.70 8.62 3.78
C GLU A 269 7.44 8.61 2.25
N ILE A 270 8.22 7.85 1.50
CA ILE A 270 8.03 7.73 0.04
C ILE A 270 6.64 7.15 -0.29
N ALA A 271 6.19 6.14 0.46
CA ALA A 271 4.90 5.49 0.23
C ALA A 271 3.71 6.40 0.59
N THR A 272 3.84 7.25 1.63
CA THR A 272 2.79 8.19 2.04
C THR A 272 2.73 9.43 1.16
N THR A 273 3.85 9.85 0.57
CA THR A 273 3.93 11.11 -0.20
C THR A 273 3.66 10.98 -1.69
N GLY A 274 3.35 9.78 -2.20
CA GLY A 274 2.88 9.63 -3.58
C GLY A 274 3.32 8.36 -4.33
N ALA A 275 4.25 7.55 -3.80
CA ALA A 275 4.65 6.30 -4.46
C ALA A 275 3.64 5.18 -4.17
N LYS A 276 2.81 4.83 -5.15
CA LYS A 276 1.76 3.79 -5.03
C LYS A 276 2.29 2.35 -5.17
N VAL A 277 3.56 2.09 -4.82
CA VAL A 277 4.20 0.77 -5.00
C VAL A 277 3.98 -0.14 -3.80
N LEU A 278 3.89 0.45 -2.60
CA LEU A 278 3.74 -0.23 -1.32
C LEU A 278 2.77 0.56 -0.44
N HIS A 279 1.89 -0.14 0.27
CA HIS A 279 1.04 0.52 1.26
C HIS A 279 1.80 0.72 2.59
N PRO A 280 1.88 1.95 3.16
CA PRO A 280 2.70 2.24 4.35
C PRO A 280 2.31 1.42 5.60
N ARG A 281 1.04 1.00 5.74
CA ARG A 281 0.58 0.13 6.84
C ARG A 281 1.29 -1.22 6.91
N ALA A 282 1.87 -1.72 5.81
CA ALA A 282 2.63 -2.97 5.78
C ALA A 282 3.97 -2.86 6.52
N LEU A 283 4.55 -1.65 6.60
CA LEU A 283 5.89 -1.42 7.14
C LEU A 283 5.94 -1.47 8.67
N SER A 284 4.91 -0.93 9.34
CA SER A 284 4.91 -0.81 10.81
C SER A 284 5.06 -2.16 11.54
N PRO A 285 4.32 -3.24 11.22
CA PRO A 285 4.51 -4.54 11.86
C PRO A 285 5.89 -5.12 11.60
N LEU A 286 6.42 -5.00 10.37
CA LEU A 286 7.73 -5.52 10.00
C LEU A 286 8.86 -4.77 10.72
N ARG A 287 8.77 -3.45 10.82
CA ARG A 287 9.73 -2.63 11.57
C ARG A 287 9.79 -3.07 13.04
N ARG A 288 8.64 -3.26 13.69
CA ARG A 288 8.57 -3.70 15.10
C ARG A 288 9.16 -5.09 15.30
N ALA A 289 8.94 -6.00 14.36
CA ALA A 289 9.47 -7.35 14.40
C ALA A 289 10.93 -7.46 13.90
N GLY A 290 11.50 -6.41 13.31
CA GLY A 290 12.83 -6.42 12.70
C GLY A 290 12.93 -7.31 11.45
N VAL A 291 11.83 -7.48 10.72
CA VAL A 291 11.74 -8.37 9.55
C VAL A 291 11.96 -7.57 8.27
N PRO A 292 13.01 -7.85 7.46
CA PRO A 292 13.26 -7.14 6.22
C PRO A 292 12.14 -7.38 5.18
N LEU A 293 11.93 -6.37 4.33
CA LEU A 293 10.98 -6.41 3.22
C LEU A 293 11.72 -6.17 1.90
N VAL A 294 11.39 -6.92 0.85
CA VAL A 294 11.88 -6.66 -0.50
C VAL A 294 10.71 -6.49 -1.45
N ILE A 295 10.77 -5.46 -2.29
CA ILE A 295 9.80 -5.23 -3.38
C ILE A 295 10.42 -5.73 -4.68
N LYS A 296 9.72 -6.59 -5.41
CA LYS A 296 10.22 -7.26 -6.62
C LYS A 296 9.21 -7.23 -7.77
N ASP A 297 9.73 -7.36 -9.00
CA ASP A 297 8.93 -7.41 -10.21
C ASP A 297 8.57 -8.87 -10.58
N THR A 298 7.28 -9.19 -10.61
CA THR A 298 6.78 -10.51 -11.00
C THR A 298 7.18 -10.90 -12.43
N ASN A 299 7.37 -9.92 -13.32
CA ASN A 299 7.77 -10.15 -14.71
C ASN A 299 9.29 -10.25 -14.90
N ARG A 300 10.07 -9.76 -13.93
CA ARG A 300 11.54 -9.76 -13.95
C ARG A 300 12.10 -10.21 -12.59
N PRO A 301 11.91 -11.47 -12.22
CA PRO A 301 12.28 -12.00 -10.91
C PRO A 301 13.79 -11.97 -10.62
N ASP A 302 14.61 -11.85 -11.65
CA ASP A 302 16.07 -11.79 -11.52
C ASP A 302 16.57 -10.42 -11.04
N LEU A 303 15.74 -9.37 -11.10
CA LEU A 303 16.08 -8.07 -10.52
C LEU A 303 16.06 -8.14 -9.00
N ALA A 304 17.07 -7.54 -8.37
CA ALA A 304 17.19 -7.51 -6.91
C ALA A 304 16.01 -6.80 -6.24
N GLY A 305 15.47 -5.74 -6.87
CA GLY A 305 14.36 -4.96 -6.32
C GLY A 305 14.81 -3.89 -5.32
N THR A 306 13.89 -3.49 -4.45
CA THR A 306 14.16 -2.55 -3.34
C THR A 306 14.13 -3.29 -2.02
N GLU A 307 15.26 -3.32 -1.31
CA GLU A 307 15.36 -3.87 0.05
C GLU A 307 15.03 -2.78 1.09
N ILE A 308 14.14 -3.10 2.02
CA ILE A 308 13.73 -2.23 3.14
C ILE A 308 14.05 -2.94 4.45
N ARG A 309 14.86 -2.30 5.31
CA ARG A 309 15.26 -2.84 6.61
C ARG A 309 15.58 -1.72 7.61
N ALA A 310 16.03 -2.09 8.80
CA ALA A 310 16.48 -1.09 9.77
C ALA A 310 17.63 -0.24 9.22
N ALA A 311 17.64 1.04 9.59
CA ALA A 311 18.69 1.98 9.16
C ALA A 311 20.06 1.53 9.66
N ALA A 312 21.11 1.76 8.85
CA ALA A 312 22.47 1.70 9.33
C ALA A 312 22.76 2.92 10.24
N ALA A 313 23.51 2.72 11.33
CA ALA A 313 23.78 3.76 12.31
C ALA A 313 24.54 4.98 11.75
N SER A 314 25.22 4.85 10.60
CA SER A 314 26.12 5.86 10.01
C SER A 314 25.72 6.31 8.61
N ALA A 315 24.42 6.32 8.26
CA ALA A 315 23.98 6.77 6.93
C ALA A 315 24.20 8.29 6.77
N ALA A 316 24.95 8.69 5.75
CA ALA A 316 25.17 10.10 5.41
C ALA A 316 23.85 10.78 4.98
N PRO A 317 23.66 12.08 5.27
CA PRO A 317 22.50 12.84 4.80
C PRO A 317 22.43 12.87 3.27
N CYS A 318 21.28 12.43 2.70
CA CYS A 318 21.07 12.51 1.26
C CYS A 318 19.56 12.56 0.92
N VAL A 319 19.23 13.16 -0.23
CA VAL A 319 17.90 13.05 -0.85
C VAL A 319 17.87 11.75 -1.66
N LYS A 320 16.91 10.89 -1.36
CA LYS A 320 16.76 9.60 -2.05
C LYS A 320 15.62 9.60 -3.07
N ALA A 321 14.54 10.34 -2.77
CA ALA A 321 13.40 10.39 -3.66
C ALA A 321 12.77 11.79 -3.70
N ILE A 322 12.12 12.06 -4.84
CA ILE A 322 11.21 13.19 -5.03
C ILE A 322 9.87 12.63 -5.42
N SER A 323 8.89 12.79 -4.55
CA SER A 323 7.51 12.40 -4.82
C SER A 323 6.64 13.62 -5.11
N SER A 324 5.58 13.41 -5.88
CA SER A 324 4.60 14.47 -6.14
C SER A 324 3.18 13.91 -6.01
N ARG A 325 2.28 14.71 -5.45
CA ARG A 325 0.87 14.40 -5.30
C ARG A 325 0.05 15.56 -5.84
N LYS A 326 -0.72 15.28 -6.89
CA LYS A 326 -1.61 16.23 -7.57
C LYS A 326 -3.01 16.24 -6.96
N GLY A 327 -3.80 17.27 -7.26
CA GLY A 327 -5.19 17.41 -6.80
C GLY A 327 -5.33 17.90 -5.36
N VAL A 328 -4.25 18.34 -4.73
CA VAL A 328 -4.28 18.87 -3.36
C VAL A 328 -5.07 20.17 -3.32
N THR A 329 -5.93 20.31 -2.31
CA THR A 329 -6.62 21.57 -2.01
C THR A 329 -6.02 22.18 -0.76
N LEU A 330 -5.64 23.46 -0.81
CA LEU A 330 -5.26 24.22 0.37
C LEU A 330 -6.43 25.05 0.88
N VAL A 331 -6.60 25.05 2.20
CA VAL A 331 -7.52 25.95 2.91
C VAL A 331 -6.69 26.84 3.83
N SER A 332 -6.60 28.12 3.48
CA SER A 332 -5.89 29.12 4.26
C SER A 332 -6.90 29.91 5.10
N MET A 333 -6.64 30.00 6.38
CA MET A 333 -7.50 30.61 7.40
C MET A 333 -6.71 31.72 8.09
N GLU A 334 -7.18 32.95 7.94
CA GLU A 334 -6.50 34.15 8.43
C GLU A 334 -7.38 34.87 9.42
N THR A 335 -6.85 35.20 10.60
CA THR A 335 -7.51 36.03 11.58
C THR A 335 -6.53 36.73 12.51
N VAL A 336 -6.71 38.00 12.72
CA VAL A 336 -5.95 38.78 13.73
C VAL A 336 -6.27 38.30 15.15
N GLY A 337 -7.47 37.70 15.36
CA GLY A 337 -7.89 37.17 16.64
C GLY A 337 -7.22 35.88 17.07
N MET A 338 -6.46 35.20 16.20
CA MET A 338 -5.77 33.94 16.55
C MET A 338 -4.70 34.15 17.62
N TRP A 339 -4.07 35.31 17.62
CA TRP A 339 -3.06 35.67 18.61
C TRP A 339 -3.73 35.82 19.98
N GLN A 340 -3.28 35.05 20.96
CA GLN A 340 -3.83 34.97 22.33
C GLN A 340 -5.26 34.39 22.47
N GLN A 341 -5.87 33.87 21.40
CA GLN A 341 -7.15 33.19 21.50
C GLN A 341 -6.96 31.70 21.85
N VAL A 342 -7.21 31.37 23.11
CA VAL A 342 -7.19 30.01 23.59
C VAL A 342 -8.27 29.18 22.88
N GLY A 343 -7.88 28.06 22.24
CA GLY A 343 -8.84 27.14 21.62
C GLY A 343 -9.11 27.37 20.14
N PHE A 344 -8.64 28.44 19.52
CA PHE A 344 -8.90 28.75 18.09
C PHE A 344 -8.60 27.56 17.16
N LEU A 345 -7.43 26.92 17.31
CA LEU A 345 -7.08 25.76 16.50
C LEU A 345 -8.03 24.58 16.73
N ALA A 346 -8.50 24.37 17.95
CA ALA A 346 -9.45 23.30 18.26
C ALA A 346 -10.80 23.54 17.57
N ASP A 347 -11.27 24.78 17.56
CA ASP A 347 -12.52 25.17 16.89
C ASP A 347 -12.40 24.97 15.38
N VAL A 348 -11.33 25.48 14.78
CA VAL A 348 -11.05 25.35 13.33
C VAL A 348 -10.96 23.88 12.92
N PHE A 349 -10.15 23.06 13.59
CA PHE A 349 -10.04 21.62 13.26
C PHE A 349 -11.31 20.84 13.61
N GLY A 350 -12.12 21.33 14.54
CA GLY A 350 -13.47 20.83 14.81
C GLY A 350 -14.38 20.90 13.59
N GLU A 351 -14.24 21.96 12.77
CA GLU A 351 -14.99 22.09 11.51
C GLU A 351 -14.58 21.02 10.50
N PHE A 352 -13.28 20.82 10.25
CA PHE A 352 -12.82 19.76 9.37
C PHE A 352 -13.35 18.39 9.80
N LYS A 353 -13.33 18.11 11.11
CA LYS A 353 -13.91 16.88 11.67
C LYS A 353 -15.41 16.76 11.41
N ARG A 354 -16.18 17.85 11.57
CA ARG A 354 -17.64 17.86 11.30
C ARG A 354 -17.97 17.58 9.85
N HIS A 355 -17.14 18.07 8.93
CA HIS A 355 -17.27 17.82 7.49
C HIS A 355 -16.64 16.49 7.04
N GLY A 356 -16.09 15.68 7.97
CA GLY A 356 -15.48 14.38 7.67
C GLY A 356 -14.17 14.46 6.89
N LEU A 357 -13.46 15.60 6.99
CA LEU A 357 -12.22 15.86 6.27
C LEU A 357 -10.99 15.58 7.13
N SER A 358 -10.03 14.84 6.56
CA SER A 358 -8.71 14.61 7.12
C SER A 358 -7.73 15.67 6.63
N VAL A 359 -6.95 16.25 7.54
CA VAL A 359 -5.93 17.26 7.23
C VAL A 359 -4.56 16.58 7.16
N ASP A 360 -3.78 16.85 6.11
CA ASP A 360 -2.45 16.27 5.91
C ASP A 360 -1.31 17.17 6.38
N LEU A 361 -1.10 18.28 5.66
CA LEU A 361 -0.06 19.25 5.96
C LEU A 361 -0.66 20.45 6.69
N ILE A 362 0.09 20.98 7.64
CA ILE A 362 -0.30 22.17 8.40
C ILE A 362 0.87 23.14 8.42
N GLY A 363 0.62 24.35 7.97
CA GLY A 363 1.51 25.49 8.18
C GLY A 363 0.81 26.51 9.03
N SER A 364 1.45 27.02 10.07
CA SER A 364 0.87 28.03 10.95
C SER A 364 1.85 29.18 11.18
N ALA A 365 1.28 30.40 11.27
CA ALA A 365 1.93 31.60 11.73
C ALA A 365 1.04 32.24 12.81
N GLU A 366 1.41 33.39 13.34
CA GLU A 366 0.66 34.04 14.43
C GLU A 366 -0.78 34.43 14.06
N THR A 367 -1.06 34.68 12.77
CA THR A 367 -2.36 35.14 12.26
C THR A 367 -2.93 34.30 11.15
N ASN A 368 -2.25 33.21 10.78
CA ASN A 368 -2.64 32.36 9.65
C ASN A 368 -2.40 30.89 9.94
N VAL A 369 -3.36 30.05 9.54
CA VAL A 369 -3.20 28.59 9.45
C VAL A 369 -3.60 28.15 8.05
N THR A 370 -2.70 27.48 7.38
CA THR A 370 -2.97 26.86 6.07
C THR A 370 -2.87 25.35 6.21
N VAL A 371 -3.89 24.64 5.73
CA VAL A 371 -3.94 23.18 5.75
C VAL A 371 -4.11 22.63 4.35
N SER A 372 -3.62 21.41 4.12
CA SER A 372 -3.84 20.67 2.88
C SER A 372 -4.85 19.54 3.07
N LEU A 373 -5.66 19.31 2.04
CA LEU A 373 -6.59 18.21 1.91
C LEU A 373 -6.15 17.35 0.71
N ASP A 374 -5.86 16.06 0.97
CA ASP A 374 -5.53 15.09 -0.06
C ASP A 374 -6.83 14.50 -0.66
N PRO A 375 -7.03 14.57 -1.98
CA PRO A 375 -8.21 14.00 -2.63
C PRO A 375 -8.27 12.48 -2.56
N THR A 376 -7.15 11.79 -2.28
CA THR A 376 -7.15 10.33 -2.15
C THR A 376 -7.70 9.84 -0.82
N GLU A 377 -7.71 10.70 0.19
CA GLU A 377 -8.19 10.41 1.55
C GLU A 377 -9.49 11.13 1.90
N ASN A 378 -9.85 12.12 1.10
CA ASN A 378 -11.01 12.97 1.33
C ASN A 378 -11.96 12.96 0.12
N LEU A 379 -13.25 12.91 0.37
CA LEU A 379 -14.26 13.23 -0.65
C LEU A 379 -14.37 14.76 -0.79
N VAL A 380 -13.36 15.35 -1.43
CA VAL A 380 -13.29 16.80 -1.65
C VAL A 380 -14.07 17.14 -2.91
N ASN A 381 -15.37 17.47 -2.75
CA ASN A 381 -16.19 18.03 -3.81
C ASN A 381 -16.52 19.50 -3.54
N SER A 382 -17.07 20.20 -4.53
CA SER A 382 -17.40 21.64 -4.45
C SER A 382 -18.35 21.95 -3.30
N ASP A 383 -19.31 21.07 -3.02
CA ASP A 383 -20.36 21.32 -2.02
C ASP A 383 -19.78 21.20 -0.60
N VAL A 384 -18.95 20.18 -0.35
CA VAL A 384 -18.26 20.00 0.93
C VAL A 384 -17.30 21.16 1.19
N LEU A 385 -16.51 21.56 0.19
CA LEU A 385 -15.60 22.70 0.34
C LEU A 385 -16.35 24.02 0.58
N SER A 386 -17.45 24.25 -0.12
CA SER A 386 -18.26 25.45 0.06
C SER A 386 -18.91 25.50 1.44
N ALA A 387 -19.43 24.37 1.93
CA ALA A 387 -19.99 24.25 3.27
C ALA A 387 -18.93 24.47 4.36
N LEU A 388 -17.76 23.84 4.23
CA LEU A 388 -16.62 24.04 5.13
C LEU A 388 -16.19 25.52 5.16
N ALA A 389 -16.01 26.13 3.98
CA ALA A 389 -15.60 27.53 3.88
C ALA A 389 -16.61 28.47 4.53
N ALA A 390 -17.92 28.22 4.37
CA ALA A 390 -18.97 28.98 4.99
C ALA A 390 -18.97 28.88 6.54
N ASP A 391 -18.70 27.69 7.07
CA ASP A 391 -18.61 27.47 8.51
C ASP A 391 -17.35 28.14 9.10
N LEU A 392 -16.20 27.97 8.46
CA LEU A 392 -14.94 28.60 8.86
C LEU A 392 -15.02 30.15 8.76
N ALA A 393 -15.77 30.70 7.78
CA ALA A 393 -15.92 32.13 7.60
C ALA A 393 -16.62 32.82 8.77
N LYS A 394 -17.26 32.09 9.68
CA LYS A 394 -17.85 32.61 10.91
C LYS A 394 -16.80 33.05 11.93
N VAL A 395 -15.58 32.49 11.86
CA VAL A 395 -14.51 32.71 12.84
C VAL A 395 -13.22 33.27 12.25
N CYS A 396 -13.02 33.16 10.93
CA CYS A 396 -11.82 33.65 10.25
C CYS A 396 -12.07 33.96 8.77
N ARG A 397 -11.11 34.66 8.13
CA ARG A 397 -11.11 34.84 6.68
C ARG A 397 -10.59 33.55 6.02
N VAL A 398 -11.35 32.99 5.08
CA VAL A 398 -11.02 31.74 4.42
C VAL A 398 -10.66 31.98 2.95
N LYS A 399 -9.56 31.37 2.51
CA LYS A 399 -9.17 31.27 1.10
C LYS A 399 -8.92 29.82 0.74
N VAL A 400 -9.61 29.34 -0.29
CA VAL A 400 -9.38 28.00 -0.87
C VAL A 400 -8.51 28.16 -2.11
N ILE A 401 -7.43 27.38 -2.21
CA ILE A 401 -6.49 27.40 -3.33
C ILE A 401 -6.45 25.97 -3.90
N ALA A 402 -6.91 25.81 -5.13
CA ALA A 402 -6.95 24.54 -5.84
C ALA A 402 -7.01 24.79 -7.37
N PRO A 403 -6.49 23.88 -8.22
CA PRO A 403 -5.77 22.68 -7.85
C PRO A 403 -4.30 22.96 -7.50
N CYS A 404 -3.83 22.38 -6.41
CA CYS A 404 -2.42 22.40 -6.01
C CYS A 404 -1.79 21.03 -6.10
N ALA A 405 -0.47 20.99 -5.97
CA ALA A 405 0.27 19.76 -5.80
C ALA A 405 1.36 19.88 -4.73
N ALA A 406 1.55 18.82 -3.96
CA ALA A 406 2.64 18.69 -3.02
C ALA A 406 3.84 18.01 -3.69
N ILE A 407 5.01 18.63 -3.65
CA ILE A 407 6.30 18.08 -4.08
C ILE A 407 7.11 17.85 -2.81
N THR A 408 7.45 16.59 -2.54
CA THR A 408 8.16 16.18 -1.33
C THR A 408 9.53 15.63 -1.66
N LEU A 409 10.56 16.24 -1.12
CA LEU A 409 11.92 15.70 -1.10
C LEU A 409 12.03 14.74 0.08
N VAL A 410 12.37 13.49 -0.17
CA VAL A 410 12.47 12.44 0.86
C VAL A 410 13.90 11.91 0.96
N GLY A 411 14.38 11.78 2.17
CA GLY A 411 15.70 11.24 2.46
C GLY A 411 16.03 11.35 3.93
N ARG A 412 17.24 11.02 4.31
CA ARG A 412 17.70 11.10 5.71
C ARG A 412 18.54 12.36 5.94
N GLY A 413 18.37 12.94 7.13
CA GLY A 413 19.18 14.09 7.53
C GLY A 413 18.83 15.37 6.76
N MET A 414 17.58 15.57 6.37
CA MET A 414 17.14 16.70 5.55
C MET A 414 17.54 18.07 6.11
N ARG A 415 17.61 18.24 7.46
CA ARG A 415 18.07 19.47 8.08
C ARG A 415 19.55 19.76 7.80
N ALA A 416 20.40 18.73 7.72
CA ALA A 416 21.80 18.89 7.36
C ALA A 416 21.98 19.31 5.89
N LEU A 417 20.97 19.11 5.04
CA LEU A 417 20.97 19.48 3.63
C LEU A 417 20.39 20.89 3.36
N LEU A 418 20.02 21.65 4.41
CA LEU A 418 19.47 22.99 4.24
C LEU A 418 20.44 23.96 3.54
N HIS A 419 21.76 23.73 3.62
CA HIS A 419 22.76 24.49 2.87
C HIS A 419 22.63 24.35 1.34
N ARG A 420 21.96 23.30 0.85
CA ARG A 420 21.63 23.07 -0.57
C ARG A 420 20.29 23.70 -1.00
N LEU A 421 19.51 24.19 -0.02
CA LEU A 421 18.19 24.78 -0.24
C LEU A 421 18.20 25.98 -1.21
N PRO A 422 19.22 26.87 -1.24
CA PRO A 422 19.27 27.95 -2.22
C PRO A 422 19.21 27.47 -3.67
N ALA A 423 19.88 26.37 -4.00
CA ALA A 423 19.83 25.79 -5.35
C ALA A 423 18.43 25.17 -5.64
N VAL A 424 17.80 24.55 -4.64
CA VAL A 424 16.44 24.03 -4.75
C VAL A 424 15.45 25.16 -4.94
N LEU A 425 15.53 26.22 -4.13
CA LEU A 425 14.65 27.38 -4.24
C LEU A 425 14.82 28.14 -5.55
N ALA A 426 16.03 28.16 -6.11
CA ALA A 426 16.29 28.78 -7.43
C ALA A 426 15.50 28.07 -8.56
N GLU A 427 15.20 26.78 -8.42
CA GLU A 427 14.38 26.06 -9.39
C GLU A 427 12.92 26.53 -9.41
N PHE A 428 12.41 27.05 -8.28
CA PHE A 428 11.08 27.64 -8.24
C PHE A 428 11.05 29.05 -8.86
N GLY A 429 12.19 29.78 -8.87
CA GLY A 429 12.28 31.11 -9.49
C GLY A 429 11.28 32.09 -8.92
N ALA A 430 10.41 32.65 -9.78
CA ALA A 430 9.33 33.56 -9.42
C ALA A 430 7.98 32.86 -9.22
N LEU A 431 7.96 31.51 -9.13
CA LEU A 431 6.73 30.74 -8.92
C LEU A 431 6.24 30.88 -7.47
N ASP A 432 4.91 30.92 -7.31
CA ASP A 432 4.30 30.95 -5.99
C ASP A 432 4.43 29.59 -5.28
N VAL A 433 5.05 29.60 -4.12
CA VAL A 433 5.07 28.47 -3.20
C VAL A 433 4.07 28.75 -2.08
N HIS A 434 2.94 28.05 -2.11
CA HIS A 434 1.82 28.31 -1.20
C HIS A 434 2.06 27.80 0.23
N LEU A 435 2.85 26.72 0.38
CA LEU A 435 3.17 26.13 1.68
C LEU A 435 4.52 25.42 1.61
N ILE A 436 5.33 25.60 2.65
CA ILE A 436 6.55 24.83 2.88
C ILE A 436 6.40 24.12 4.22
N SER A 437 6.60 22.79 4.25
CA SER A 437 6.53 21.99 5.45
C SER A 437 7.75 21.10 5.59
N GLN A 438 8.29 21.00 6.79
CA GLN A 438 9.38 20.10 7.14
C GLN A 438 8.96 19.23 8.31
N SER A 439 9.10 17.91 8.18
CA SER A 439 8.77 16.98 9.25
C SER A 439 9.81 17.03 10.39
N SER A 440 9.33 16.82 11.61
CA SER A 440 10.18 16.78 12.80
C SER A 440 11.12 15.56 12.83
N ASN A 441 10.78 14.48 12.11
CA ASN A 441 11.60 13.27 11.98
C ASN A 441 12.82 13.43 11.07
N ASN A 442 13.01 14.60 10.45
CA ASN A 442 14.15 14.94 9.61
C ASN A 442 14.25 14.09 8.31
N LEU A 443 13.11 13.61 7.78
CA LEU A 443 13.06 12.73 6.62
C LEU A 443 12.50 13.39 5.37
N ASN A 444 11.74 14.49 5.49
CA ASN A 444 11.14 15.13 4.34
C ASN A 444 11.16 16.66 4.40
N LEU A 445 11.04 17.26 3.22
CA LEU A 445 10.77 18.67 3.00
C LEU A 445 9.76 18.77 1.85
N THR A 446 8.60 19.37 2.11
CA THR A 446 7.48 19.45 1.18
C THR A 446 7.21 20.88 0.77
N PHE A 447 7.01 21.08 -0.53
CA PHE A 447 6.58 22.33 -1.16
C PHE A 447 5.21 22.12 -1.78
N VAL A 448 4.28 23.02 -1.54
CA VAL A 448 2.97 23.01 -2.22
C VAL A 448 2.92 24.17 -3.20
N VAL A 449 2.68 23.84 -4.46
CA VAL A 449 2.65 24.75 -5.60
C VAL A 449 1.40 24.51 -6.45
N ASP A 450 1.17 25.35 -7.46
CA ASP A 450 0.14 25.09 -8.44
C ASP A 450 0.39 23.77 -9.19
N GLU A 451 -0.65 22.99 -9.38
CA GLU A 451 -0.54 21.64 -9.97
C GLU A 451 0.10 21.63 -11.35
N ALA A 452 -0.14 22.66 -12.17
CA ALA A 452 0.39 22.79 -13.52
C ALA A 452 1.93 22.81 -13.57
N LEU A 453 2.59 23.18 -12.48
CA LEU A 453 4.06 23.33 -12.41
C LEU A 453 4.80 22.01 -12.15
N VAL A 454 4.10 21.00 -11.68
CA VAL A 454 4.72 19.74 -11.18
C VAL A 454 5.50 18.99 -12.26
N ASP A 455 4.94 18.92 -13.47
CA ASP A 455 5.54 18.10 -14.55
C ASP A 455 6.86 18.69 -15.08
N ASP A 456 7.11 19.98 -14.86
CA ASP A 456 8.38 20.64 -15.16
C ASP A 456 9.33 20.65 -13.95
N LEU A 457 8.81 20.97 -12.75
CA LEU A 457 9.64 21.10 -11.54
C LEU A 457 10.25 19.78 -11.07
N VAL A 458 9.48 18.69 -11.07
CA VAL A 458 9.97 17.40 -10.55
C VAL A 458 11.19 16.89 -11.33
N PRO A 459 11.21 16.89 -12.69
CA PRO A 459 12.40 16.51 -13.44
C PRO A 459 13.61 17.39 -13.15
N ARG A 460 13.44 18.71 -13.00
CA ARG A 460 14.51 19.67 -12.72
C ARG A 460 15.11 19.43 -11.34
N LEU A 461 14.26 19.31 -10.32
CA LEU A 461 14.68 19.01 -8.95
C LEU A 461 15.39 17.64 -8.87
N HIS A 462 14.90 16.64 -9.61
CA HIS A 462 15.56 15.34 -9.69
C HIS A 462 16.94 15.41 -10.31
N ALA A 463 17.09 16.14 -11.41
CA ALA A 463 18.37 16.35 -12.06
C ALA A 463 19.38 17.08 -11.15
N LEU A 464 18.89 18.05 -10.37
CA LEU A 464 19.70 18.81 -9.43
C LEU A 464 20.17 17.98 -8.21
N LEU A 465 19.23 17.22 -7.60
CA LEU A 465 19.46 16.61 -6.29
C LEU A 465 19.97 15.17 -6.36
N ILE A 466 19.50 14.40 -7.33
CA ILE A 466 19.74 12.95 -7.39
C ILE A 466 20.77 12.60 -8.44
N ARG A 467 20.74 13.24 -9.62
CA ARG A 467 21.72 12.98 -10.68
C ARG A 467 23.12 13.43 -10.31
N ALA A 468 23.25 14.56 -9.60
CA ALA A 468 24.53 15.08 -9.15
C ALA A 468 25.19 14.21 -8.07
N ASP A 469 24.40 13.60 -7.18
CA ASP A 469 24.89 12.76 -6.10
C ASP A 469 25.19 11.32 -6.54
N ALA A 470 24.55 10.84 -7.60
CA ALA A 470 24.74 9.49 -8.13
C ALA A 470 26.13 9.21 -8.73
N LEU A 471 27.00 10.21 -8.76
CA LEU A 471 28.37 10.09 -9.23
C LEU A 471 29.39 9.81 -8.10
N ARG A 472 28.97 9.79 -6.84
CA ARG A 472 29.84 9.40 -5.72
C ARG A 472 29.85 7.88 -5.57
N VAL A 473 31.02 7.29 -5.48
CA VAL A 473 31.23 5.82 -5.40
C VAL A 473 30.50 5.17 -4.23
N GLU A 474 30.20 5.92 -3.16
CA GLU A 474 29.44 5.48 -1.99
C GLU A 474 27.93 5.31 -2.24
N ASP A 475 27.38 5.94 -3.27
CA ASP A 475 25.95 5.96 -3.57
C ASP A 475 25.48 4.73 -4.37
N GLY A 476 26.39 3.90 -4.91
CA GLY A 476 26.06 2.68 -5.64
C GLY A 476 25.32 1.62 -4.80
N ALA A 477 25.37 1.73 -3.47
CA ALA A 477 24.61 0.89 -2.56
C ALA A 477 23.13 1.34 -2.39
N ILE A 478 22.82 2.61 -2.71
CA ILE A 478 21.49 3.22 -2.55
C ILE A 478 20.75 3.22 -3.89
N PHE A 479 21.41 3.63 -4.96
CA PHE A 479 20.82 3.82 -6.28
C PHE A 479 21.22 2.70 -7.25
N GLY A 480 20.24 1.93 -7.69
CA GLY A 480 20.35 0.97 -8.77
C GLY A 480 20.27 1.62 -10.16
N PRO A 481 19.96 0.84 -11.22
CA PRO A 481 19.82 1.33 -12.58
C PRO A 481 18.67 2.33 -12.74
N SER A 482 18.75 3.22 -13.73
CA SER A 482 17.63 4.09 -14.08
C SER A 482 16.48 3.31 -14.73
N TRP A 483 15.27 3.88 -14.66
CA TRP A 483 14.12 3.30 -15.37
C TRP A 483 14.40 3.16 -16.87
N ARG A 484 15.03 4.16 -17.48
CA ARG A 484 15.42 4.13 -18.90
C ARG A 484 16.34 2.93 -19.22
N ALA A 485 17.32 2.65 -18.37
CA ALA A 485 18.20 1.49 -18.51
C ALA A 485 17.47 0.16 -18.34
N LEU A 486 16.52 0.10 -17.39
CA LEU A 486 15.70 -1.10 -17.14
C LEU A 486 14.66 -1.35 -18.23
N ALA A 487 14.10 -0.29 -18.81
CA ALA A 487 13.05 -0.38 -19.81
C ALA A 487 13.58 -0.82 -21.19
N GLY A 488 14.83 -0.49 -21.54
CA GLY A 488 15.38 -0.67 -22.90
C GLY A 488 14.67 0.20 -23.94
N GLU A 489 15.28 0.47 -25.09
CA GLU A 489 14.68 1.35 -26.10
C GLU A 489 13.34 0.84 -26.68
N ASN A 490 13.15 -0.47 -26.78
CA ASN A 490 11.90 -1.08 -27.27
C ASN A 490 10.75 -1.10 -26.26
N ALA A 491 11.03 -0.99 -24.97
CA ALA A 491 10.00 -0.96 -23.94
C ALA A 491 9.37 0.43 -23.78
N MET A 492 10.04 1.50 -24.20
CA MET A 492 9.45 2.84 -24.24
C MET A 492 8.26 2.92 -25.21
N ARG A 493 8.31 2.20 -26.34
CA ARG A 493 7.18 2.13 -27.29
C ARG A 493 6.03 1.25 -26.79
N ARG A 494 6.31 0.16 -26.04
CA ARG A 494 5.28 -0.69 -25.39
C ARG A 494 4.65 -0.03 -24.16
N ARG A 495 5.35 0.90 -23.53
CA ARG A 495 4.90 1.68 -22.36
C ARG A 495 3.61 2.44 -22.65
N ASP A 496 3.52 3.10 -23.79
CA ASP A 496 2.35 3.90 -24.18
C ASP A 496 1.10 3.01 -24.43
N ALA A 497 1.28 1.78 -24.89
CA ALA A 497 0.19 0.84 -25.11
C ALA A 497 -0.34 0.24 -23.77
N TRP A 498 0.57 -0.17 -22.88
CA TRP A 498 0.20 -0.77 -21.58
C TRP A 498 -0.44 0.25 -20.61
N TRP A 499 0.06 1.49 -20.62
CA TRP A 499 -0.49 2.56 -19.80
C TRP A 499 -1.83 3.09 -20.33
N ARG A 500 -2.04 3.09 -21.64
CA ARG A 500 -3.34 3.46 -22.23
C ARG A 500 -4.42 2.48 -21.85
N SER A 501 -4.12 1.17 -21.80
CA SER A 501 -5.08 0.16 -21.37
C SER A 501 -5.42 0.24 -19.86
N ARG A 502 -4.54 0.82 -19.03
CA ARG A 502 -4.74 0.96 -17.57
C ARG A 502 -5.14 2.37 -17.11
N ARG A 503 -5.03 3.35 -17.98
CA ARG A 503 -5.46 4.72 -17.68
C ARG A 503 -6.92 4.76 -17.23
N ASP A 504 -7.75 3.98 -17.90
CA ASP A 504 -9.20 3.92 -17.64
C ASP A 504 -9.51 3.16 -16.33
N GLU A 505 -8.69 2.15 -15.96
CA GLU A 505 -8.78 1.45 -14.66
C GLU A 505 -8.31 2.31 -13.47
N LEU A 506 -7.38 3.26 -13.70
CA LEU A 506 -6.81 4.11 -12.64
C LEU A 506 -7.54 5.45 -12.47
N ILE A 507 -8.36 5.85 -13.45
CA ILE A 507 -9.23 7.04 -13.37
C ILE A 507 -10.57 6.69 -12.69
N ALA A 508 -10.94 5.39 -12.68
CA ALA A 508 -12.15 4.88 -12.04
C ALA A 508 -11.99 4.52 -10.55
N ILE A 509 -10.87 4.92 -9.90
CA ILE A 509 -10.60 4.66 -8.48
C ILE A 509 -10.56 6.01 -7.73
#